data_c83456ffb726bcea5f73e245a343a9bc
#
_entry.id   c83456ffb726bcea5f73e245a343a9bc
#
_cell.length_a   1.000
_cell.length_b   1.000
_cell.length_c   1.000
_cell.angle_alpha   90.00
_cell.angle_beta   90.00
_cell.angle_gamma   90.00
#
_symmetry.space_group_name_H-M   'P 1'
#
loop_
_entity.id
_entity.type
_entity.pdbx_description
1 polymer ?
#
loop_
_entity_poly.entity_id
_entity_poly.type
_entity_poly.pdbx_seq_one_letter_code
_entity_poly.pdbx_strand_id
1 'polypeptide(L)'
;ALTPSAVLAPVLVGGVTVTKATLHNEDEIRRKDIRIGDHVLVQRAGDVIPEVVKVITDRRCGDLIPFVMPTVCPACGTAAVRPPGEAVARCGNLVNCPAQIRQGIIHWCSRGALDIDGLGEKLVDQFVTVGYVHTVADLYRLTHAQLTDLERIGDKSAQNLLDAIQESRNRPLHRVLFGLGIRLVGAHVAEVLASHFCTIDR
;
A
#
# COMPACT_ATOMS: atom_id res chain seq x y z
N ALA A 1 4.22 -3.22 5.90
CA ALA A 1 5.66 -3.23 5.66
C ALA A 1 6.21 -1.80 5.62
N LEU A 2 7.46 -1.62 6.05
CA LEU A 2 8.21 -0.38 5.88
C LEU A 2 9.13 -0.55 4.67
N THR A 3 8.79 0.13 3.58
CA THR A 3 9.58 0.07 2.34
C THR A 3 10.23 1.44 2.12
N PRO A 4 11.58 1.53 2.12
CA PRO A 4 12.26 2.79 1.91
C PRO A 4 12.15 3.22 0.45
N SER A 5 12.01 4.52 0.23
CA SER A 5 11.91 5.13 -1.09
C SER A 5 12.81 6.36 -1.15
N ALA A 6 13.55 6.49 -2.23
CA ALA A 6 14.36 7.68 -2.50
C ALA A 6 13.47 8.80 -3.06
N VAL A 7 13.59 10.00 -2.49
CA VAL A 7 13.10 11.23 -3.10
C VAL A 7 14.25 11.83 -3.90
N LEU A 8 14.03 12.07 -5.18
CA LEU A 8 15.05 12.47 -6.15
C LEU A 8 14.77 13.88 -6.66
N ALA A 9 15.81 14.60 -7.02
CA ALA A 9 15.67 15.73 -7.95
C ALA A 9 14.99 15.21 -9.24
N PRO A 10 14.03 15.96 -9.81
CA PRO A 10 13.31 15.50 -10.99
C PRO A 10 14.26 15.12 -12.12
N VAL A 11 14.13 13.90 -12.63
CA VAL A 11 14.96 13.38 -13.73
C VAL A 11 14.08 12.70 -14.77
N LEU A 12 14.38 12.91 -16.05
CA LEU A 12 13.66 12.30 -17.16
C LEU A 12 14.21 10.89 -17.40
N VAL A 13 13.35 9.87 -17.27
CA VAL A 13 13.70 8.46 -17.50
C VAL A 13 12.63 7.83 -18.39
N GLY A 14 13.00 7.38 -19.59
CA GLY A 14 12.05 6.75 -20.53
C GLY A 14 10.85 7.64 -20.87
N GLY A 15 11.07 8.96 -21.04
CA GLY A 15 10.01 9.93 -21.38
C GLY A 15 9.12 10.37 -20.22
N VAL A 16 9.38 9.91 -19.00
CA VAL A 16 8.60 10.27 -17.78
C VAL A 16 9.50 10.93 -16.76
N THR A 17 9.02 12.00 -16.13
CA THR A 17 9.72 12.66 -15.02
C THR A 17 9.58 11.84 -13.74
N VAL A 18 10.71 11.34 -13.25
CA VAL A 18 10.81 10.53 -12.04
C VAL A 18 11.29 11.40 -10.88
N THR A 19 10.54 11.42 -9.78
CA THR A 19 10.87 12.12 -8.53
C THR A 19 10.98 11.15 -7.35
N LYS A 20 10.59 9.89 -7.53
CA LYS A 20 10.67 8.84 -6.50
C LYS A 20 11.15 7.54 -7.13
N ALA A 21 12.00 6.80 -6.40
CA ALA A 21 12.47 5.48 -6.81
C ALA A 21 12.49 4.54 -5.60
N THR A 22 12.17 3.26 -5.81
CA THR A 22 12.24 2.29 -4.74
C THR A 22 13.69 2.00 -4.33
N LEU A 23 13.89 1.79 -3.04
CA LEU A 23 15.14 1.27 -2.47
C LEU A 23 14.98 -0.19 -2.02
N HIS A 24 13.82 -0.80 -2.31
CA HIS A 24 13.44 -2.17 -1.98
C HIS A 24 13.39 -2.45 -0.47
N ASN A 25 14.54 -2.52 0.19
CA ASN A 25 14.66 -2.80 1.62
C ASN A 25 16.00 -2.25 2.17
N GLU A 26 16.20 -2.39 3.48
CA GLU A 26 17.39 -1.93 4.17
C GLU A 26 18.67 -2.63 3.69
N ASP A 27 18.60 -3.93 3.38
CA ASP A 27 19.76 -4.71 2.92
C ASP A 27 20.26 -4.20 1.58
N GLU A 28 19.34 -3.82 0.67
CA GLU A 28 19.72 -3.22 -0.61
C GLU A 28 20.38 -1.84 -0.44
N ILE A 29 19.89 -1.02 0.51
CA ILE A 29 20.51 0.27 0.82
C ILE A 29 21.95 0.05 1.32
N ARG A 30 22.14 -0.90 2.24
CA ARG A 30 23.48 -1.24 2.76
C ARG A 30 24.38 -1.83 1.68
N ARG A 31 23.87 -2.76 0.89
CA ARG A 31 24.63 -3.41 -0.19
C ARG A 31 25.10 -2.42 -1.24
N LYS A 32 24.28 -1.42 -1.57
CA LYS A 32 24.60 -0.38 -2.56
C LYS A 32 25.30 0.83 -1.92
N ASP A 33 25.50 0.86 -0.60
CA ASP A 33 26.03 1.99 0.19
C ASP A 33 25.33 3.32 -0.17
N ILE A 34 24.00 3.31 -0.21
CA ILE A 34 23.20 4.49 -0.56
C ILE A 34 23.12 5.43 0.63
N ARG A 35 23.49 6.69 0.43
CA ARG A 35 23.44 7.75 1.45
C ARG A 35 22.59 8.93 0.99
N ILE A 36 22.08 9.68 1.95
CA ILE A 36 21.31 10.89 1.64
C ILE A 36 22.24 11.93 1.02
N GLY A 37 21.88 12.42 -0.16
CA GLY A 37 22.70 13.36 -0.95
C GLY A 37 23.53 12.71 -2.06
N ASP A 38 23.50 11.39 -2.20
CA ASP A 38 24.20 10.70 -3.28
C ASP A 38 23.65 11.03 -4.67
N HIS A 39 24.54 11.06 -5.64
CA HIS A 39 24.18 10.93 -7.04
C HIS A 39 23.96 9.45 -7.36
N VAL A 40 22.79 9.13 -7.91
CA VAL A 40 22.39 7.75 -8.18
C VAL A 40 22.00 7.52 -9.63
N LEU A 41 22.24 6.30 -10.11
CA LEU A 41 21.69 5.85 -11.38
C LEU A 41 20.30 5.26 -11.12
N VAL A 42 19.30 5.78 -11.81
CA VAL A 42 17.91 5.33 -11.75
C VAL A 42 17.54 4.63 -13.05
N GLN A 43 16.87 3.51 -12.96
CA GLN A 43 16.26 2.86 -14.12
C GLN A 43 14.77 2.66 -13.93
N ARG A 44 14.05 2.61 -15.04
CA ARG A 44 12.66 2.21 -15.15
C ARG A 44 12.55 1.19 -16.27
N ALA A 45 12.22 -0.05 -15.93
CA ALA A 45 12.00 -1.10 -16.91
C ALA A 45 10.50 -1.12 -17.30
N GLY A 46 10.16 -0.59 -18.48
CA GLY A 46 8.78 -0.50 -18.95
C GLY A 46 7.88 0.31 -18.01
N ASP A 47 6.71 -0.21 -17.65
CA ASP A 47 5.77 0.39 -16.70
C ASP A 47 6.05 0.02 -15.23
N VAL A 48 7.25 -0.49 -14.95
CA VAL A 48 7.66 -0.88 -13.59
C VAL A 48 8.05 0.36 -12.76
N ILE A 49 7.92 0.23 -11.45
CA ILE A 49 8.31 1.27 -10.47
C ILE A 49 9.80 1.61 -10.65
N PRO A 50 10.16 2.90 -10.79
CA PRO A 50 11.57 3.30 -10.87
C PRO A 50 12.37 2.82 -9.67
N GLU A 51 13.59 2.33 -9.90
CA GLU A 51 14.49 1.86 -8.86
C GLU A 51 15.86 2.53 -8.93
N VAL A 52 16.52 2.62 -7.78
CA VAL A 52 17.93 3.02 -7.70
C VAL A 52 18.80 1.80 -8.00
N VAL A 53 19.52 1.85 -9.13
CA VAL A 53 20.41 0.76 -9.58
C VAL A 53 21.70 0.75 -8.77
N LYS A 54 22.39 1.92 -8.74
CA LYS A 54 23.67 2.09 -8.03
C LYS A 54 23.95 3.55 -7.68
N VAL A 55 24.87 3.76 -6.75
CA VAL A 55 25.47 5.07 -6.46
C VAL A 55 26.58 5.37 -7.46
N ILE A 56 26.71 6.65 -7.85
CA ILE A 56 27.81 7.18 -8.66
C ILE A 56 28.87 7.72 -7.68
N THR A 57 29.72 6.85 -7.20
CA THR A 57 30.69 7.13 -6.12
C THR A 57 31.63 8.27 -6.46
N ASP A 58 32.03 8.40 -7.74
CA ASP A 58 32.93 9.45 -8.21
C ASP A 58 32.30 10.86 -8.12
N ARG A 59 30.98 10.94 -7.91
CA ARG A 59 30.23 12.18 -7.71
C ARG A 59 29.81 12.41 -6.25
N ARG A 60 30.19 11.52 -5.35
CA ARG A 60 29.92 11.70 -3.91
C ARG A 60 30.80 12.81 -3.37
N CYS A 61 30.23 13.87 -2.85
CA CYS A 61 30.92 14.99 -2.27
C CYS A 61 30.73 15.03 -0.75
N GLY A 62 31.83 15.10 0.00
CA GLY A 62 31.82 15.20 1.47
C GLY A 62 31.40 13.91 2.18
N ASP A 63 31.28 14.03 3.51
CA ASP A 63 30.88 12.93 4.39
C ASP A 63 29.36 12.84 4.47
N LEU A 64 28.75 12.07 3.56
CA LEU A 64 27.32 11.86 3.56
C LEU A 64 26.90 10.87 4.66
N ILE A 65 25.75 11.18 5.29
CA ILE A 65 25.21 10.38 6.40
C ILE A 65 24.56 9.11 5.86
N PRO A 66 24.92 7.92 6.37
CA PRO A 66 24.24 6.68 6.07
C PRO A 66 22.75 6.75 6.46
N PHE A 67 21.88 6.22 5.62
CA PHE A 67 20.47 6.09 5.97
C PHE A 67 20.29 4.98 7.03
N VAL A 68 19.50 5.27 8.06
CA VAL A 68 19.13 4.32 9.11
C VAL A 68 17.61 4.11 9.04
N MET A 69 17.19 2.84 8.94
CA MET A 69 15.78 2.50 8.97
C MET A 69 15.15 2.87 10.33
N PRO A 70 13.95 3.45 10.35
CA PRO A 70 13.27 3.74 11.60
C PRO A 70 12.92 2.44 12.34
N THR A 71 13.17 2.43 13.64
CA THR A 71 12.82 1.33 14.54
C THR A 71 11.36 1.34 14.99
N VAL A 72 10.66 2.44 14.67
CA VAL A 72 9.23 2.61 14.94
C VAL A 72 8.46 2.94 13.67
N CYS A 73 7.21 2.58 13.64
CA CYS A 73 6.33 2.90 12.52
C CYS A 73 6.09 4.41 12.42
N PRO A 74 6.37 5.07 11.29
CA PRO A 74 6.18 6.52 11.14
C PRO A 74 4.72 6.95 11.20
N ALA A 75 3.76 6.01 11.02
CA ALA A 75 2.33 6.33 11.02
C ALA A 75 1.67 6.18 12.40
N CYS A 76 2.18 5.31 13.29
CA CYS A 76 1.52 5.05 14.58
C CYS A 76 2.48 4.95 15.78
N GLY A 77 3.79 5.13 15.59
CA GLY A 77 4.80 5.07 16.65
C GLY A 77 5.10 3.67 17.21
N THR A 78 4.33 2.66 16.83
CA THR A 78 4.56 1.27 17.32
C THR A 78 5.87 0.72 16.78
N ALA A 79 6.55 -0.11 17.57
CA ALA A 79 7.79 -0.76 17.17
C ALA A 79 7.67 -1.47 15.82
N ALA A 80 8.66 -1.25 14.95
CA ALA A 80 8.80 -1.97 13.70
C ALA A 80 9.66 -3.21 13.94
N VAL A 81 9.14 -4.37 13.59
CA VAL A 81 9.80 -5.65 13.79
C VAL A 81 10.19 -6.24 12.46
N ARG A 82 11.43 -6.69 12.35
CA ARG A 82 11.93 -7.49 11.23
C ARG A 82 12.13 -8.92 11.70
N PRO A 83 11.24 -9.87 11.33
CA PRO A 83 11.41 -11.26 11.71
C PRO A 83 12.72 -11.85 11.15
N PRO A 84 13.35 -12.81 11.85
CA PRO A 84 14.52 -13.51 11.34
C PRO A 84 14.26 -14.11 9.95
N GLY A 85 15.16 -13.88 9.00
CA GLY A 85 15.04 -14.36 7.63
C GLY A 85 14.16 -13.50 6.69
N GLU A 86 13.52 -12.44 7.19
CA GLU A 86 12.78 -11.51 6.34
C GLU A 86 13.62 -10.28 5.97
N ALA A 87 13.47 -9.82 4.73
CA ALA A 87 14.16 -8.63 4.22
C ALA A 87 13.48 -7.32 4.65
N VAL A 88 12.25 -7.36 5.17
CA VAL A 88 11.41 -6.17 5.36
C VAL A 88 10.92 -6.08 6.81
N ALA A 89 11.14 -4.91 7.43
CA ALA A 89 10.54 -4.59 8.73
C ALA A 89 9.04 -4.28 8.58
N ARG A 90 8.26 -4.60 9.61
CA ARG A 90 6.80 -4.42 9.63
C ARG A 90 6.37 -3.75 10.93
N CYS A 91 5.37 -2.90 10.84
CA CYS A 91 4.70 -2.37 12.02
C CYS A 91 3.99 -3.50 12.77
N GLY A 92 4.23 -3.60 14.07
CA GLY A 92 3.58 -4.61 14.93
C GLY A 92 2.10 -4.34 15.23
N ASN A 93 1.61 -3.12 15.00
CA ASN A 93 0.21 -2.76 15.24
C ASN A 93 -0.66 -3.13 14.04
N LEU A 94 -1.15 -4.35 14.02
CA LEU A 94 -1.94 -4.88 12.90
C LEU A 94 -3.38 -4.33 12.86
N VAL A 95 -3.90 -3.88 13.99
CA VAL A 95 -5.33 -3.53 14.15
C VAL A 95 -5.55 -2.02 14.04
N ASN A 96 -4.71 -1.20 14.69
CA ASN A 96 -4.97 0.23 14.86
C ASN A 96 -3.96 1.13 14.13
N CYS A 97 -3.08 0.58 13.29
CA CYS A 97 -2.19 1.42 12.50
C CYS A 97 -2.94 2.05 11.32
N PRO A 98 -3.09 3.38 11.25
CA PRO A 98 -3.87 4.03 10.20
C PRO A 98 -3.33 3.73 8.80
N ALA A 99 -2.01 3.59 8.65
CA ALA A 99 -1.42 3.23 7.37
C ALA A 99 -1.77 1.78 6.95
N GLN A 100 -1.86 0.83 7.90
CA GLN A 100 -2.26 -0.53 7.59
C GLN A 100 -3.76 -0.63 7.30
N ILE A 101 -4.58 0.10 8.05
CA ILE A 101 -6.03 0.20 7.80
C ILE A 101 -6.28 0.72 6.37
N ARG A 102 -5.67 1.85 5.99
CA ARG A 102 -5.79 2.40 4.63
C ARG A 102 -5.41 1.38 3.57
N GLN A 103 -4.24 0.78 3.69
CA GLN A 103 -3.76 -0.19 2.69
C GLN A 103 -4.62 -1.45 2.64
N GLY A 104 -5.13 -1.93 3.77
CA GLY A 104 -6.07 -3.04 3.83
C GLY A 104 -7.38 -2.73 3.10
N ILE A 105 -7.94 -1.54 3.30
CA ILE A 105 -9.16 -1.10 2.61
C ILE A 105 -8.92 -0.92 1.10
N ILE A 106 -7.80 -0.29 0.71
CA ILE A 106 -7.42 -0.13 -0.71
C ILE A 106 -7.28 -1.50 -1.37
N HIS A 107 -6.62 -2.44 -0.70
CA HIS A 107 -6.47 -3.80 -1.22
C HIS A 107 -7.81 -4.51 -1.35
N TRP A 108 -8.68 -4.41 -0.34
CA TRP A 108 -10.04 -4.96 -0.36
C TRP A 108 -10.84 -4.44 -1.56
N CYS A 109 -10.77 -3.14 -1.84
CA CYS A 109 -11.52 -2.51 -2.93
C CYS A 109 -10.90 -2.73 -4.30
N SER A 110 -9.68 -3.27 -4.39
CA SER A 110 -8.94 -3.41 -5.65
C SER A 110 -9.63 -4.35 -6.63
N ARG A 111 -9.30 -4.19 -7.94
CA ARG A 111 -9.85 -4.97 -9.05
C ARG A 111 -9.67 -6.49 -8.87
N GLY A 112 -8.58 -6.93 -8.24
CA GLY A 112 -8.32 -8.34 -7.96
C GLY A 112 -9.12 -8.90 -6.78
N ALA A 113 -9.57 -8.04 -5.87
CA ALA A 113 -10.36 -8.40 -4.70
C ALA A 113 -11.86 -8.10 -4.94
N LEU A 114 -12.48 -7.23 -4.17
CA LEU A 114 -13.95 -7.00 -4.26
C LEU A 114 -14.34 -6.08 -5.42
N ASP A 115 -13.38 -5.39 -6.06
CA ASP A 115 -13.58 -4.56 -7.25
C ASP A 115 -14.68 -3.51 -7.04
N ILE A 116 -14.50 -2.70 -6.00
CA ILE A 116 -15.44 -1.64 -5.65
C ILE A 116 -15.10 -0.39 -6.45
N ASP A 117 -15.86 -0.14 -7.50
CA ASP A 117 -15.61 1.02 -8.36
C ASP A 117 -15.87 2.34 -7.63
N GLY A 118 -15.13 3.37 -8.00
CA GLY A 118 -15.20 4.70 -7.37
C GLY A 118 -14.48 4.82 -6.03
N LEU A 119 -13.98 3.74 -5.42
CA LEU A 119 -13.32 3.72 -4.13
C LEU A 119 -11.79 3.74 -4.28
N GLY A 120 -11.25 4.90 -4.70
CA GLY A 120 -9.82 5.11 -4.85
C GLY A 120 -9.11 5.54 -3.56
N GLU A 121 -7.77 5.60 -3.59
CA GLU A 121 -6.91 5.91 -2.44
C GLU A 121 -7.29 7.20 -1.70
N LYS A 122 -7.63 8.26 -2.44
CA LYS A 122 -8.00 9.56 -1.85
C LYS A 122 -9.27 9.49 -1.01
N LEU A 123 -10.25 8.72 -1.47
CA LEU A 123 -11.50 8.56 -0.75
C LEU A 123 -11.33 7.65 0.47
N VAL A 124 -10.56 6.58 0.35
CA VAL A 124 -10.18 5.75 1.50
C VAL A 124 -9.44 6.57 2.56
N ASP A 125 -8.56 7.48 2.13
CA ASP A 125 -7.85 8.38 3.06
C ASP A 125 -8.82 9.29 3.81
N GLN A 126 -9.82 9.86 3.15
CA GLN A 126 -10.87 10.65 3.78
C GLN A 126 -11.66 9.81 4.80
N PHE A 127 -12.12 8.62 4.43
CA PHE A 127 -12.87 7.73 5.33
C PHE A 127 -12.13 7.41 6.61
N VAL A 128 -10.85 7.07 6.49
CA VAL A 128 -10.02 6.72 7.66
C VAL A 128 -9.70 7.96 8.49
N THR A 129 -9.47 9.10 7.86
CA THR A 129 -9.12 10.36 8.55
C THR A 129 -10.31 10.90 9.33
N VAL A 130 -11.52 10.86 8.77
CA VAL A 130 -12.76 11.29 9.43
C VAL A 130 -13.25 10.25 10.47
N GLY A 131 -12.75 9.01 10.38
CA GLY A 131 -13.12 7.93 11.30
C GLY A 131 -14.41 7.19 10.93
N TYR A 132 -14.87 7.30 9.68
CA TYR A 132 -16.03 6.54 9.22
C TYR A 132 -15.72 5.07 8.97
N VAL A 133 -14.46 4.74 8.65
CA VAL A 133 -14.04 3.38 8.32
C VAL A 133 -12.73 3.04 9.06
N HIS A 134 -12.79 2.01 9.90
CA HIS A 134 -11.65 1.41 10.61
C HIS A 134 -11.35 0.00 10.13
N THR A 135 -12.34 -0.68 9.57
CA THR A 135 -12.26 -2.03 9.04
C THR A 135 -12.95 -2.13 7.70
N VAL A 136 -12.65 -3.17 6.93
CA VAL A 136 -13.36 -3.44 5.65
C VAL A 136 -14.86 -3.65 5.85
N ALA A 137 -15.29 -4.12 7.04
CA ALA A 137 -16.71 -4.31 7.35
C ALA A 137 -17.48 -2.98 7.48
N ASP A 138 -16.80 -1.91 7.88
CA ASP A 138 -17.43 -0.59 8.02
C ASP A 138 -17.84 0.02 6.70
N LEU A 139 -17.17 -0.36 5.58
CA LEU A 139 -17.58 0.03 4.23
C LEU A 139 -19.05 -0.32 3.95
N TYR A 140 -19.49 -1.48 4.43
CA TYR A 140 -20.86 -1.99 4.23
C TYR A 140 -21.90 -1.39 5.18
N ARG A 141 -21.47 -0.49 6.06
CA ARG A 141 -22.33 0.27 7.00
C ARG A 141 -22.40 1.76 6.66
N LEU A 142 -21.65 2.20 5.65
CA LEU A 142 -21.66 3.59 5.21
C LEU A 142 -23.06 4.01 4.78
N THR A 143 -23.43 5.23 5.13
CA THR A 143 -24.70 5.85 4.78
C THR A 143 -24.50 6.93 3.72
N HIS A 144 -25.57 7.23 2.96
CA HIS A 144 -25.56 8.30 1.98
C HIS A 144 -25.15 9.66 2.58
N ALA A 145 -25.66 9.98 3.78
CA ALA A 145 -25.32 11.22 4.49
C ALA A 145 -23.84 11.33 4.82
N GLN A 146 -23.19 10.24 5.29
CA GLN A 146 -21.76 10.21 5.54
C GLN A 146 -20.93 10.43 4.26
N LEU A 147 -21.39 9.90 3.12
CA LEU A 147 -20.69 10.09 1.86
C LEU A 147 -20.80 11.51 1.33
N THR A 148 -21.98 12.12 1.42
CA THR A 148 -22.21 13.50 0.96
C THR A 148 -21.56 14.55 1.87
N ASP A 149 -21.20 14.20 3.10
CA ASP A 149 -20.42 15.05 4.02
C ASP A 149 -18.92 15.16 3.63
N LEU A 150 -18.46 14.28 2.76
CA LEU A 150 -17.06 14.26 2.30
C LEU A 150 -16.80 15.25 1.15
N GLU A 151 -15.56 15.73 1.06
CA GLU A 151 -15.17 16.63 0.00
C GLU A 151 -15.36 16.01 -1.40
N ARG A 152 -15.99 16.78 -2.29
CA ARG A 152 -16.17 16.46 -3.70
C ARG A 152 -17.06 15.24 -3.99
N ILE A 153 -17.89 14.82 -3.06
CA ILE A 153 -18.90 13.78 -3.27
C ILE A 153 -20.28 14.43 -3.26
N GLY A 154 -20.94 14.41 -4.42
CA GLY A 154 -22.35 14.78 -4.56
C GLY A 154 -23.27 13.57 -4.48
N ASP A 155 -24.58 13.81 -4.39
CA ASP A 155 -25.61 12.77 -4.23
C ASP A 155 -25.47 11.61 -5.21
N LYS A 156 -25.28 11.89 -6.49
CA LYS A 156 -25.15 10.85 -7.52
C LYS A 156 -23.90 9.98 -7.31
N SER A 157 -22.77 10.59 -6.93
CA SER A 157 -21.54 9.86 -6.67
C SER A 157 -21.63 9.02 -5.40
N ALA A 158 -22.30 9.55 -4.36
CA ALA A 158 -22.59 8.83 -3.13
C ALA A 158 -23.45 7.58 -3.41
N GLN A 159 -24.53 7.73 -4.17
CA GLN A 159 -25.40 6.60 -4.53
C GLN A 159 -24.65 5.55 -5.35
N ASN A 160 -23.94 5.95 -6.40
CA ASN A 160 -23.15 5.02 -7.22
C ASN A 160 -22.15 4.22 -6.38
N LEU A 161 -21.51 4.88 -5.41
CA LEU A 161 -20.55 4.20 -4.52
C LEU A 161 -21.24 3.20 -3.59
N LEU A 162 -22.38 3.55 -3.02
CA LEU A 162 -23.18 2.62 -2.20
C LEU A 162 -23.62 1.41 -3.02
N ASP A 163 -24.06 1.62 -4.25
CA ASP A 163 -24.46 0.55 -5.15
C ASP A 163 -23.27 -0.37 -5.48
N ALA A 164 -22.09 0.19 -5.76
CA ALA A 164 -20.87 -0.58 -6.00
C ALA A 164 -20.43 -1.39 -4.76
N ILE A 165 -20.56 -0.81 -3.56
CA ILE A 165 -20.29 -1.52 -2.30
C ILE A 165 -21.28 -2.68 -2.12
N GLN A 166 -22.57 -2.49 -2.38
CA GLN A 166 -23.54 -3.57 -2.25
C GLN A 166 -23.32 -4.66 -3.31
N GLU A 167 -23.02 -4.30 -4.56
CA GLU A 167 -22.70 -5.25 -5.62
C GLU A 167 -21.50 -6.12 -5.27
N SER A 168 -20.51 -5.56 -4.58
CA SER A 168 -19.30 -6.28 -4.16
C SER A 168 -19.59 -7.47 -3.24
N ARG A 169 -20.75 -7.52 -2.56
CA ARG A 169 -21.18 -8.66 -1.74
C ARG A 169 -21.39 -9.94 -2.54
N ASN A 170 -21.64 -9.82 -3.85
CA ASN A 170 -21.86 -10.94 -4.75
C ASN A 170 -20.53 -11.55 -5.28
N ARG A 171 -19.39 -11.02 -4.86
CA ARG A 171 -18.09 -11.55 -5.30
C ARG A 171 -17.85 -12.95 -4.74
N PRO A 172 -17.23 -13.86 -5.52
CA PRO A 172 -16.98 -15.23 -5.09
C PRO A 172 -15.95 -15.30 -3.95
N LEU A 173 -16.02 -16.38 -3.17
CA LEU A 173 -15.23 -16.60 -1.95
C LEU A 173 -13.73 -16.38 -2.14
N HIS A 174 -13.13 -16.83 -3.25
CA HIS A 174 -11.70 -16.64 -3.50
C HIS A 174 -11.29 -15.16 -3.52
N ARG A 175 -12.16 -14.25 -4.03
CA ARG A 175 -11.89 -12.82 -4.04
C ARG A 175 -11.99 -12.22 -2.65
N VAL A 176 -12.88 -12.71 -1.81
CA VAL A 176 -12.99 -12.34 -0.39
C VAL A 176 -11.71 -12.76 0.34
N LEU A 177 -11.27 -14.01 0.19
CA LEU A 177 -10.05 -14.53 0.81
C LEU A 177 -8.81 -13.73 0.37
N PHE A 178 -8.70 -13.42 -0.91
CA PHE A 178 -7.63 -12.56 -1.42
C PHE A 178 -7.73 -11.14 -0.84
N GLY A 179 -8.93 -10.57 -0.81
CA GLY A 179 -9.19 -9.21 -0.31
C GLY A 179 -8.88 -9.02 1.18
N LEU A 180 -8.99 -10.07 1.99
CA LEU A 180 -8.59 -10.04 3.40
C LEU A 180 -7.08 -9.81 3.58
N GLY A 181 -6.27 -9.95 2.54
CA GLY A 181 -4.84 -9.70 2.59
C GLY A 181 -4.08 -10.61 3.55
N ILE A 182 -4.58 -11.84 3.74
CA ILE A 182 -3.93 -12.84 4.60
C ILE A 182 -2.53 -13.12 4.06
N ARG A 183 -1.56 -13.03 4.94
CA ARG A 183 -0.15 -13.22 4.55
C ARG A 183 0.07 -14.58 3.91
N LEU A 184 0.79 -14.60 2.80
CA LEU A 184 1.06 -15.76 1.94
C LEU A 184 -0.16 -16.32 1.19
N VAL A 185 -1.34 -15.73 1.34
CA VAL A 185 -2.52 -16.07 0.56
C VAL A 185 -2.66 -15.08 -0.60
N GLY A 186 -2.04 -15.40 -1.74
CA GLY A 186 -2.24 -14.69 -3.01
C GLY A 186 -3.49 -15.18 -3.75
N ALA A 187 -3.78 -14.62 -4.92
CA ALA A 187 -4.97 -14.97 -5.70
C ALA A 187 -5.08 -16.48 -5.97
N HIS A 188 -4.00 -17.11 -6.39
CA HIS A 188 -4.00 -18.56 -6.67
C HIS A 188 -4.29 -19.40 -5.41
N VAL A 189 -3.65 -19.07 -4.28
CA VAL A 189 -3.91 -19.81 -3.01
C VAL A 189 -5.35 -19.60 -2.56
N ALA A 190 -5.88 -18.39 -2.71
CA ALA A 190 -7.27 -18.09 -2.41
C ALA A 190 -8.25 -18.90 -3.28
N GLU A 191 -7.95 -19.11 -4.57
CA GLU A 191 -8.73 -19.98 -5.46
C GLU A 191 -8.70 -21.45 -5.02
N VAL A 192 -7.52 -21.98 -4.68
CA VAL A 192 -7.38 -23.35 -4.19
C VAL A 192 -8.18 -23.55 -2.91
N LEU A 193 -8.07 -22.61 -1.94
CA LEU A 193 -8.83 -22.68 -0.69
C LEU A 193 -10.33 -22.62 -0.94
N ALA A 194 -10.80 -21.68 -1.76
CA ALA A 194 -12.22 -21.54 -2.06
C ALA A 194 -12.80 -22.77 -2.80
N SER A 195 -12.00 -23.40 -3.67
CA SER A 195 -12.42 -24.61 -4.37
C SER A 195 -12.53 -25.82 -3.43
N HIS A 196 -11.69 -25.88 -2.40
CA HIS A 196 -11.68 -27.00 -1.45
C HIS A 196 -12.76 -26.85 -0.36
N PHE A 197 -12.86 -25.65 0.25
CA PHE A 197 -13.76 -25.44 1.38
C PHE A 197 -15.15 -24.96 1.00
N CYS A 198 -15.33 -24.39 -0.18
CA CYS A 198 -16.58 -23.87 -0.76
C CYS A 198 -17.27 -22.76 0.04
N THR A 199 -17.20 -22.77 1.37
CA THR A 199 -17.77 -21.76 2.28
C THR A 199 -16.76 -21.36 3.34
N ILE A 200 -17.01 -20.22 3.99
CA ILE A 200 -16.13 -19.70 5.08
C ILE A 200 -16.42 -20.37 6.42
N ASP A 201 -17.56 -21.04 6.55
CA ASP A 201 -18.06 -21.66 7.79
C ASP A 201 -17.58 -23.09 8.01
N ARG A 202 -16.59 -23.56 7.24
CA ARG A 202 -16.05 -24.92 7.32
C ARG A 202 -14.57 -24.95 7.53
#